data_3b1d863da7bf124327f623fa8ddc41be
#
_entry.id   3b1d863da7bf124327f623fa8ddc41be
#
_cell.length_a   1.000
_cell.length_b   1.000
_cell.length_c   1.000
_cell.angle_alpha   90.00
_cell.angle_beta   90.00
_cell.angle_gamma   90.00
#
_symmetry.space_group_name_H-M   'P 1'
#
loop_
_entity.id
_entity.type
_entity.pdbx_description
1 polymer ?
#
loop_
_entity_poly.entity_id
_entity_poly.type
_entity_poly.pdbx_seq_one_letter_code
_entity_poly.pdbx_strand_id
1 'polypeptide(L)'
;MKHSVLALALIGAVAARPTTKAVKREVPQEHSHENIIISVNNSLMKNNPDDIGDAIFALLGAAAAAEGAGNIQDTDCLQLATADQAFTNAKAEGDVDGMVSALIYRALERNTGSVGLASALCTSIEAVNPEIAALQQHQDPASDGAAALNKGIAEELARQIDSVGGDPALANEASTFAPGEIGDETGAGNTCNVLDDEAGCINSQNLRVDDLSAAEIEAAVAGGAGGAAVDNAAAAGNATAVAPEAKGKGKAKANKGKNAVAADASADALQQIQAIACAA
;
A
#
# COMPACT_ATOMS: atom_id res chain seq x y z
N MET A 1 64.66 22.76 -45.90
CA MET A 1 64.16 21.68 -45.07
C MET A 1 63.10 22.33 -44.12
N LYS A 2 61.83 22.07 -44.36
CA LYS A 2 60.71 22.62 -43.57
C LYS A 2 60.16 21.49 -42.70
N HIS A 3 60.30 21.62 -41.39
CA HIS A 3 59.75 20.67 -40.43
C HIS A 3 58.38 21.14 -39.99
N SER A 4 57.32 20.40 -40.36
CA SER A 4 55.98 20.60 -39.88
C SER A 4 55.82 19.81 -38.56
N VAL A 5 55.50 20.52 -37.48
CA VAL A 5 55.15 19.93 -36.20
C VAL A 5 53.62 19.75 -36.17
N LEU A 6 53.15 18.50 -36.15
CA LEU A 6 51.76 18.15 -35.96
C LEU A 6 51.47 18.14 -34.46
N ALA A 7 50.67 19.08 -33.98
CA ALA A 7 50.14 19.08 -32.61
C ALA A 7 48.88 18.19 -32.54
N LEU A 8 48.98 17.08 -31.82
CA LEU A 8 47.88 16.17 -31.56
C LEU A 8 47.11 16.71 -30.32
N ALA A 9 45.89 17.26 -30.52
CA ALA A 9 45.02 17.65 -29.42
C ALA A 9 44.27 16.40 -28.94
N LEU A 10 44.58 15.90 -27.74
CA LEU A 10 43.77 14.91 -27.04
C LEU A 10 42.54 15.58 -26.47
N ILE A 11 41.37 15.35 -27.10
CA ILE A 11 40.07 15.72 -26.54
C ILE A 11 39.72 14.61 -25.55
N GLY A 12 39.85 14.90 -24.27
CA GLY A 12 39.38 14.02 -23.19
C GLY A 12 37.84 14.02 -23.18
N ALA A 13 37.22 12.91 -23.61
CA ALA A 13 35.81 12.68 -23.42
C ALA A 13 35.55 12.45 -21.92
N VAL A 14 35.01 13.47 -21.27
CA VAL A 14 34.44 13.31 -19.92
C VAL A 14 33.16 12.54 -20.08
N ALA A 15 33.20 11.23 -19.83
CA ALA A 15 31.99 10.43 -19.71
C ALA A 15 31.24 10.91 -18.48
N ALA A 16 30.20 11.72 -18.69
CA ALA A 16 29.20 12.00 -17.66
C ALA A 16 28.55 10.65 -17.32
N ARG A 17 28.89 10.11 -16.16
CA ARG A 17 28.12 9.00 -15.57
C ARG A 17 26.73 9.52 -15.31
N PRO A 18 25.66 8.86 -15.80
CA PRO A 18 24.32 9.20 -15.35
C PRO A 18 24.29 8.98 -13.83
N THR A 19 24.08 10.05 -13.09
CA THR A 19 23.73 9.94 -11.67
C THR A 19 22.29 9.42 -11.67
N THR A 20 22.12 8.11 -11.51
CA THR A 20 20.84 7.54 -11.15
C THR A 20 20.49 8.14 -9.79
N LYS A 21 19.53 9.06 -9.77
CA LYS A 21 18.88 9.46 -8.52
C LYS A 21 18.34 8.19 -7.92
N ALA A 22 18.77 7.85 -6.71
CA ALA A 22 18.14 6.77 -5.96
C ALA A 22 16.68 7.16 -5.78
N VAL A 23 15.78 6.46 -6.47
CA VAL A 23 14.35 6.56 -6.24
C VAL A 23 14.13 5.93 -4.87
N LYS A 24 13.58 6.68 -3.92
CA LYS A 24 13.15 6.11 -2.65
C LYS A 24 12.09 5.07 -2.96
N ARG A 25 12.30 3.85 -2.49
CA ARG A 25 11.29 2.80 -2.58
C ARG A 25 10.24 3.05 -1.50
N GLU A 26 9.01 2.76 -1.83
CA GLU A 26 7.91 2.78 -0.87
C GLU A 26 7.89 1.48 -0.05
N VAL A 27 7.28 1.51 1.14
CA VAL A 27 7.18 0.37 2.06
C VAL A 27 5.71 0.12 2.39
N PRO A 28 5.23 -1.11 2.29
CA PRO A 28 5.85 -2.27 1.66
C PRO A 28 5.88 -2.11 0.14
N GLN A 29 6.48 -3.06 -0.59
CA GLN A 29 6.37 -3.05 -2.05
C GLN A 29 5.05 -3.73 -2.47
N GLU A 30 4.38 -3.15 -3.44
CA GLU A 30 3.03 -3.50 -3.88
C GLU A 30 2.89 -4.97 -4.35
N HIS A 31 3.89 -5.52 -5.03
CA HIS A 31 3.86 -6.92 -5.51
C HIS A 31 4.18 -7.97 -4.45
N SER A 32 4.31 -7.57 -3.18
CA SER A 32 4.59 -8.54 -2.12
C SER A 32 3.45 -9.55 -1.91
N HIS A 33 2.20 -9.14 -2.16
CA HIS A 33 0.99 -9.97 -2.04
C HIS A 33 0.30 -10.18 -3.40
N GLU A 34 1.04 -10.51 -4.44
CA GLU A 34 0.54 -10.61 -5.82
C GLU A 34 -0.63 -11.58 -5.97
N ASN A 35 -0.62 -12.71 -5.25
CA ASN A 35 -1.72 -13.69 -5.23
C ASN A 35 -3.08 -13.05 -4.87
N ILE A 36 -3.08 -12.15 -3.90
CA ILE A 36 -4.29 -11.46 -3.44
C ILE A 36 -4.73 -10.43 -4.48
N ILE A 37 -3.79 -9.68 -5.07
CA ILE A 37 -4.05 -8.68 -6.10
C ILE A 37 -4.71 -9.33 -7.32
N ILE A 38 -4.16 -10.44 -7.80
CA ILE A 38 -4.70 -11.20 -8.94
C ILE A 38 -6.15 -11.64 -8.66
N SER A 39 -6.41 -12.21 -7.48
CA SER A 39 -7.75 -12.68 -7.11
C SER A 39 -8.76 -11.54 -7.01
N VAL A 40 -8.36 -10.42 -6.40
CA VAL A 40 -9.21 -9.23 -6.27
C VAL A 40 -9.51 -8.61 -7.63
N ASN A 41 -8.52 -8.49 -8.52
CA ASN A 41 -8.74 -8.01 -9.89
C ASN A 41 -9.76 -8.88 -10.63
N ASN A 42 -9.66 -10.21 -10.53
CA ASN A 42 -10.61 -11.12 -11.15
C ASN A 42 -12.06 -10.89 -10.68
N SER A 43 -12.25 -10.57 -9.41
CA SER A 43 -13.56 -10.25 -8.84
C SER A 43 -14.00 -8.83 -9.19
N LEU A 44 -13.12 -7.84 -9.09
CA LEU A 44 -13.39 -6.43 -9.37
C LEU A 44 -13.89 -6.22 -10.81
N MET A 45 -13.21 -6.85 -11.79
CA MET A 45 -13.50 -6.64 -13.22
C MET A 45 -14.83 -7.23 -13.68
N LYS A 46 -15.53 -8.05 -12.87
CA LYS A 46 -16.86 -8.59 -13.19
C LYS A 46 -17.93 -7.49 -13.26
N ASN A 47 -17.84 -6.50 -12.38
CA ASN A 47 -18.67 -5.29 -12.37
C ASN A 47 -17.91 -4.18 -11.66
N ASN A 48 -17.48 -3.16 -12.39
CA ASN A 48 -16.60 -2.09 -11.90
C ASN A 48 -17.17 -0.72 -12.28
N PRO A 49 -18.23 -0.27 -11.57
CA PRO A 49 -18.92 0.98 -11.90
C PRO A 49 -18.10 2.23 -11.68
N ASP A 50 -17.08 2.15 -10.82
CA ASP A 50 -16.18 3.28 -10.51
C ASP A 50 -14.96 3.33 -11.46
N ASP A 51 -14.89 2.43 -12.44
CA ASP A 51 -13.80 2.39 -13.43
C ASP A 51 -12.42 2.37 -12.76
N ILE A 52 -12.30 1.68 -11.62
CA ILE A 52 -11.04 1.46 -10.92
C ILE A 52 -10.13 0.66 -11.84
N GLY A 53 -8.88 1.07 -12.00
CA GLY A 53 -7.92 0.43 -12.89
C GLY A 53 -7.53 -0.97 -12.41
N ASP A 54 -6.38 -1.09 -11.78
CA ASP A 54 -5.91 -2.33 -11.17
C ASP A 54 -5.93 -2.21 -9.64
N ALA A 55 -6.23 -3.29 -8.94
CA ALA A 55 -6.24 -3.31 -7.47
C ALA A 55 -4.89 -2.90 -6.86
N ILE A 56 -3.79 -3.09 -7.59
CA ILE A 56 -2.45 -2.69 -7.16
C ILE A 56 -2.34 -1.20 -6.85
N PHE A 57 -3.05 -0.33 -7.61
CA PHE A 57 -2.99 1.13 -7.42
C PHE A 57 -3.40 1.56 -6.02
N ALA A 58 -4.35 0.86 -5.41
CA ALA A 58 -4.82 1.21 -4.08
C ALA A 58 -3.84 0.85 -2.95
N LEU A 59 -2.85 0.02 -3.24
CA LEU A 59 -1.76 -0.30 -2.32
C LEU A 59 -0.56 0.64 -2.46
N LEU A 60 -0.54 1.47 -3.51
CA LEU A 60 0.50 2.46 -3.75
C LEU A 60 0.32 3.72 -2.89
N GLY A 61 1.35 4.54 -2.79
CA GLY A 61 1.25 5.87 -2.19
C GLY A 61 0.26 6.77 -2.95
N ALA A 62 -0.33 7.76 -2.28
CA ALA A 62 -1.49 8.53 -2.77
C ALA A 62 -1.32 9.13 -4.19
N ALA A 63 -0.10 9.52 -4.58
CA ALA A 63 0.15 10.09 -5.91
C ALA A 63 0.00 9.05 -7.03
N ALA A 64 0.53 7.84 -6.84
CA ALA A 64 0.42 6.76 -7.81
C ALA A 64 -0.99 6.14 -7.78
N ALA A 65 -1.61 6.04 -6.60
CA ALA A 65 -2.99 5.59 -6.44
C ALA A 65 -3.98 6.38 -7.32
N ALA A 66 -3.75 7.68 -7.50
CA ALA A 66 -4.61 8.54 -8.33
C ALA A 66 -4.67 8.11 -9.80
N GLU A 67 -3.65 7.43 -10.31
CA GLU A 67 -3.61 6.99 -11.71
C GLU A 67 -4.56 5.83 -12.01
N GLY A 68 -4.85 4.99 -10.99
CA GLY A 68 -5.79 3.88 -11.11
C GLY A 68 -7.10 4.08 -10.35
N ALA A 69 -7.37 5.27 -9.82
CA ALA A 69 -8.50 5.54 -8.94
C ALA A 69 -9.87 5.57 -9.66
N GLY A 70 -9.89 5.64 -11.00
CA GLY A 70 -11.15 5.75 -11.74
C GLY A 70 -11.99 6.94 -11.26
N ASN A 71 -13.20 6.68 -10.79
CA ASN A 71 -14.13 7.70 -10.28
C ASN A 71 -13.94 8.00 -8.78
N ILE A 72 -13.05 7.30 -8.08
CA ILE A 72 -12.78 7.52 -6.66
C ILE A 72 -11.94 8.78 -6.48
N GLN A 73 -12.51 9.79 -5.81
CA GLN A 73 -11.86 11.10 -5.66
C GLN A 73 -10.86 11.14 -4.51
N ASP A 74 -11.05 10.34 -3.47
CA ASP A 74 -10.18 10.24 -2.31
C ASP A 74 -9.34 8.97 -2.40
N THR A 75 -8.07 9.12 -2.75
CA THR A 75 -7.15 8.00 -2.93
C THR A 75 -6.86 7.24 -1.63
N ASP A 76 -7.08 7.83 -0.46
CA ASP A 76 -6.98 7.11 0.81
C ASP A 76 -8.14 6.12 0.98
N CYS A 77 -9.22 6.29 0.23
CA CYS A 77 -10.36 5.39 0.20
C CYS A 77 -10.32 4.36 -0.95
N LEU A 78 -9.33 4.42 -1.85
CA LEU A 78 -9.31 3.55 -3.02
C LEU A 78 -9.26 2.06 -2.65
N GLN A 79 -8.47 1.68 -1.64
CA GLN A 79 -8.39 0.29 -1.17
C GLN A 79 -9.74 -0.19 -0.60
N LEU A 80 -10.44 0.64 0.16
CA LEU A 80 -11.77 0.32 0.68
C LEU A 80 -12.75 0.10 -0.47
N ALA A 81 -12.82 1.02 -1.42
CA ALA A 81 -13.73 0.96 -2.56
C ALA A 81 -13.45 -0.28 -3.44
N THR A 82 -12.18 -0.56 -3.71
CA THR A 82 -11.73 -1.74 -4.47
C THR A 82 -12.16 -3.03 -3.77
N ALA A 83 -11.87 -3.16 -2.48
CA ALA A 83 -12.23 -4.33 -1.67
C ALA A 83 -13.74 -4.54 -1.63
N ASP A 84 -14.51 -3.48 -1.40
CA ASP A 84 -15.96 -3.53 -1.26
C ASP A 84 -16.66 -3.93 -2.57
N GLN A 85 -16.18 -3.41 -3.70
CA GLN A 85 -16.70 -3.79 -5.01
C GLN A 85 -16.33 -5.23 -5.38
N ALA A 86 -15.08 -5.65 -5.15
CA ALA A 86 -14.65 -7.02 -5.40
C ALA A 86 -15.44 -8.02 -4.53
N PHE A 87 -15.62 -7.70 -3.24
CA PHE A 87 -16.43 -8.50 -2.33
C PHE A 87 -17.88 -8.59 -2.78
N THR A 88 -18.49 -7.49 -3.20
CA THR A 88 -19.86 -7.44 -3.72
C THR A 88 -20.03 -8.37 -4.92
N ASN A 89 -19.08 -8.36 -5.85
CA ASN A 89 -19.11 -9.18 -7.04
C ASN A 89 -18.95 -10.68 -6.69
N ALA A 90 -17.96 -11.02 -5.84
CA ALA A 90 -17.75 -12.38 -5.38
C ALA A 90 -18.99 -12.93 -4.63
N LYS A 91 -19.58 -12.13 -3.74
CA LYS A 91 -20.79 -12.48 -2.98
C LYS A 91 -21.98 -12.76 -3.91
N ALA A 92 -22.14 -11.97 -4.97
CA ALA A 92 -23.23 -12.17 -5.95
C ALA A 92 -23.09 -13.51 -6.72
N GLU A 93 -21.86 -14.01 -6.86
CA GLU A 93 -21.59 -15.30 -7.52
C GLU A 93 -21.52 -16.48 -6.53
N GLY A 94 -21.55 -16.23 -5.22
CA GLY A 94 -21.33 -17.25 -4.20
C GLY A 94 -19.85 -17.75 -4.16
N ASP A 95 -18.93 -16.93 -4.64
CA ASP A 95 -17.49 -17.19 -4.69
C ASP A 95 -16.86 -16.89 -3.32
N VAL A 96 -16.76 -17.92 -2.47
CA VAL A 96 -16.19 -17.77 -1.12
C VAL A 96 -14.72 -17.37 -1.19
N ASP A 97 -13.93 -17.94 -2.09
CA ASP A 97 -12.49 -17.63 -2.23
C ASP A 97 -12.30 -16.17 -2.68
N GLY A 98 -13.15 -15.69 -3.57
CA GLY A 98 -13.17 -14.29 -3.99
C GLY A 98 -13.55 -13.34 -2.84
N MET A 99 -14.55 -13.70 -2.00
CA MET A 99 -14.89 -12.93 -0.80
C MET A 99 -13.73 -12.87 0.19
N VAL A 100 -13.09 -14.03 0.46
CA VAL A 100 -11.92 -14.10 1.35
C VAL A 100 -10.77 -13.26 0.84
N SER A 101 -10.47 -13.32 -0.46
CA SER A 101 -9.41 -12.51 -1.07
C SER A 101 -9.70 -11.00 -0.94
N ALA A 102 -10.94 -10.57 -1.09
CA ALA A 102 -11.34 -9.18 -0.91
C ALA A 102 -11.21 -8.70 0.55
N LEU A 103 -11.53 -9.57 1.53
CA LEU A 103 -11.32 -9.31 2.96
C LEU A 103 -9.83 -9.17 3.28
N ILE A 104 -9.00 -10.11 2.81
CA ILE A 104 -7.54 -10.05 2.99
C ILE A 104 -6.99 -8.76 2.37
N TYR A 105 -7.37 -8.45 1.14
CA TYR A 105 -6.94 -7.25 0.43
C TYR A 105 -7.29 -5.96 1.20
N ARG A 106 -8.49 -5.90 1.80
CA ARG A 106 -8.90 -4.74 2.62
C ARG A 106 -7.95 -4.54 3.81
N ALA A 107 -7.40 -5.62 4.33
CA ALA A 107 -6.48 -5.61 5.46
C ALA A 107 -5.00 -5.46 5.08
N LEU A 108 -4.61 -5.53 3.79
CA LEU A 108 -3.21 -5.34 3.39
C LEU A 108 -2.68 -3.97 3.79
N GLU A 109 -1.41 -3.93 4.16
CA GLU A 109 -0.68 -2.69 4.39
C GLU A 109 -0.54 -1.89 3.09
N ARG A 110 -0.67 -0.57 3.17
CA ARG A 110 -0.49 0.36 2.03
C ARG A 110 0.89 1.00 2.09
N ASN A 111 1.46 1.28 0.92
CA ASN A 111 2.74 1.97 0.79
C ASN A 111 2.70 3.37 1.42
N THR A 112 3.74 3.71 2.19
CA THR A 112 3.82 4.98 2.93
C THR A 112 5.00 5.86 2.54
N GLY A 113 5.94 5.38 1.74
CA GLY A 113 7.11 6.13 1.30
C GLY A 113 8.24 6.24 2.34
N SER A 114 8.07 5.73 3.57
CA SER A 114 9.14 5.63 4.57
C SER A 114 8.80 4.66 5.67
N VAL A 115 9.83 3.98 6.19
CA VAL A 115 9.71 3.05 7.33
C VAL A 115 9.24 3.79 8.58
N GLY A 116 8.28 3.21 9.29
CA GLY A 116 7.70 3.74 10.53
C GLY A 116 6.59 4.77 10.32
N LEU A 117 6.14 4.99 9.09
CA LEU A 117 5.03 5.90 8.80
C LEU A 117 3.72 5.12 8.66
N ALA A 118 2.72 5.49 9.46
CA ALA A 118 1.38 4.93 9.32
C ALA A 118 0.67 5.48 8.07
N SER A 119 -0.05 4.60 7.35
CA SER A 119 -0.90 4.98 6.22
C SER A 119 -2.20 5.64 6.68
N ALA A 120 -2.69 6.62 5.91
CA ALA A 120 -3.95 7.30 6.20
C ALA A 120 -5.14 6.34 6.08
N LEU A 121 -6.13 6.51 6.95
CA LEU A 121 -7.38 5.76 6.89
C LEU A 121 -8.40 6.46 5.98
N CYS A 122 -9.22 5.66 5.30
CA CYS A 122 -10.38 6.18 4.59
C CYS A 122 -11.40 6.78 5.57
N THR A 123 -11.86 7.99 5.29
CA THR A 123 -12.86 8.69 6.11
C THR A 123 -14.02 9.28 5.29
N SER A 124 -13.95 9.23 3.95
CA SER A 124 -14.92 9.89 3.05
C SER A 124 -15.86 8.93 2.35
N ILE A 125 -15.61 7.61 2.42
CA ILE A 125 -16.43 6.55 1.83
C ILE A 125 -16.79 5.53 2.93
N GLU A 126 -18.05 5.07 2.93
CA GLU A 126 -18.50 3.95 3.75
C GLU A 126 -18.67 2.72 2.86
N ALA A 127 -18.17 1.57 3.31
CA ALA A 127 -18.38 0.30 2.60
C ALA A 127 -19.84 -0.12 2.65
N VAL A 128 -20.34 -0.71 1.57
CA VAL A 128 -21.69 -1.26 1.47
C VAL A 128 -21.77 -2.60 2.22
N ASN A 129 -20.70 -3.38 2.20
CA ASN A 129 -20.63 -4.67 2.88
C ASN A 129 -20.11 -4.50 4.31
N PRO A 130 -20.90 -4.92 5.32
CA PRO A 130 -20.48 -4.79 6.72
C PRO A 130 -19.20 -5.57 7.04
N GLU A 131 -18.94 -6.66 6.35
CA GLU A 131 -17.73 -7.46 6.49
C GLU A 131 -16.48 -6.66 6.10
N ILE A 132 -16.56 -5.85 5.06
CA ILE A 132 -15.49 -4.94 4.63
C ILE A 132 -15.40 -3.71 5.55
N ALA A 133 -16.55 -3.17 5.97
CA ALA A 133 -16.61 -2.02 6.88
C ALA A 133 -15.97 -2.29 8.25
N ALA A 134 -16.00 -3.55 8.71
CA ALA A 134 -15.38 -3.97 9.96
C ALA A 134 -13.84 -3.94 9.94
N LEU A 135 -13.24 -3.84 8.76
CA LEU A 135 -11.79 -3.95 8.57
C LEU A 135 -11.14 -2.61 8.24
N GLN A 136 -9.89 -2.49 8.64
CA GLN A 136 -8.96 -1.46 8.19
C GLN A 136 -7.66 -2.10 7.71
N GLN A 137 -6.81 -1.34 7.02
CA GLN A 137 -5.51 -1.82 6.58
C GLN A 137 -4.52 -1.97 7.74
N HIS A 138 -3.64 -2.96 7.66
CA HIS A 138 -2.44 -3.05 8.49
C HIS A 138 -1.61 -1.78 8.37
N GLN A 139 -0.89 -1.47 9.41
CA GLN A 139 0.07 -0.37 9.44
C GLN A 139 1.50 -0.92 9.36
N ASP A 140 2.43 -0.10 8.88
CA ASP A 140 3.85 -0.43 8.90
C ASP A 140 4.25 -0.93 10.30
N PRO A 141 4.80 -2.15 10.43
CA PRO A 141 5.10 -2.77 11.72
C PRO A 141 6.14 -2.00 12.55
N ALA A 142 6.90 -1.06 11.92
CA ALA A 142 7.80 -0.16 12.61
C ALA A 142 7.11 1.13 13.12
N SER A 143 5.83 1.36 12.76
CA SER A 143 5.09 2.52 13.25
C SER A 143 4.61 2.36 14.70
N ASP A 144 4.37 3.48 15.37
CA ASP A 144 3.97 3.49 16.78
C ASP A 144 2.64 2.74 17.00
N GLY A 145 2.68 1.74 17.86
CA GLY A 145 1.50 0.95 18.23
C GLY A 145 1.07 -0.10 17.22
N ALA A 146 1.77 -0.22 16.09
CA ALA A 146 1.41 -1.12 14.98
C ALA A 146 1.21 -2.57 15.41
N ALA A 147 2.07 -3.12 16.26
CA ALA A 147 1.99 -4.54 16.66
C ALA A 147 0.64 -4.90 17.31
N ALA A 148 0.11 -4.05 18.18
CA ALA A 148 -1.20 -4.30 18.82
C ALA A 148 -2.35 -4.05 17.86
N LEU A 149 -2.22 -3.03 17.00
CA LEU A 149 -3.23 -2.68 16.01
C LEU A 149 -3.35 -3.77 14.94
N ASN A 150 -2.23 -4.19 14.34
CA ASN A 150 -2.19 -5.20 13.29
C ASN A 150 -2.74 -6.55 13.80
N LYS A 151 -2.37 -6.93 15.03
CA LYS A 151 -2.95 -8.10 15.68
C LYS A 151 -4.48 -8.01 15.78
N GLY A 152 -5.02 -6.88 16.22
CA GLY A 152 -6.47 -6.66 16.30
C GLY A 152 -7.15 -6.70 14.93
N ILE A 153 -6.50 -6.18 13.89
CA ILE A 153 -6.97 -6.28 12.50
C ILE A 153 -7.01 -7.73 12.03
N ALA A 154 -5.96 -8.49 12.28
CA ALA A 154 -5.88 -9.92 11.92
C ALA A 154 -6.93 -10.76 12.67
N GLU A 155 -7.21 -10.48 13.96
CA GLU A 155 -8.28 -11.12 14.72
C GLU A 155 -9.67 -10.83 14.14
N GLU A 156 -9.94 -9.56 13.74
CA GLU A 156 -11.19 -9.22 13.08
C GLU A 156 -11.29 -9.85 11.69
N LEU A 157 -10.19 -9.84 10.93
CA LEU A 157 -10.13 -10.49 9.62
C LEU A 157 -10.45 -11.99 9.71
N ALA A 158 -9.91 -12.70 10.71
CA ALA A 158 -10.21 -14.10 10.94
C ALA A 158 -11.71 -14.33 11.17
N ARG A 159 -12.37 -13.46 11.98
CA ARG A 159 -13.82 -13.50 12.20
C ARG A 159 -14.61 -13.27 10.93
N GLN A 160 -14.23 -12.28 10.12
CA GLN A 160 -14.92 -11.98 8.87
C GLN A 160 -14.75 -13.09 7.83
N ILE A 161 -13.57 -13.70 7.75
CA ILE A 161 -13.33 -14.87 6.87
C ILE A 161 -14.20 -16.06 7.30
N ASP A 162 -14.26 -16.36 8.60
CA ASP A 162 -15.13 -17.45 9.12
C ASP A 162 -16.61 -17.16 8.82
N SER A 163 -17.06 -15.92 8.96
CA SER A 163 -18.46 -15.51 8.74
C SER A 163 -18.94 -15.76 7.31
N VAL A 164 -18.05 -15.73 6.33
CA VAL A 164 -18.36 -16.00 4.92
C VAL A 164 -18.09 -17.45 4.53
N GLY A 165 -17.66 -18.31 5.47
CA GLY A 165 -17.41 -19.72 5.26
C GLY A 165 -16.00 -20.03 4.72
N GLY A 166 -15.07 -19.07 4.80
CA GLY A 166 -13.65 -19.27 4.47
C GLY A 166 -12.87 -19.91 5.63
N ASP A 167 -11.61 -20.26 5.36
CA ASP A 167 -10.69 -20.74 6.39
C ASP A 167 -10.09 -19.54 7.16
N PRO A 168 -10.41 -19.35 8.46
CA PRO A 168 -9.91 -18.22 9.22
C PRO A 168 -8.38 -18.18 9.37
N ALA A 169 -7.68 -19.31 9.14
CA ALA A 169 -6.22 -19.34 9.12
C ALA A 169 -5.63 -18.42 8.02
N LEU A 170 -6.40 -18.16 6.96
CA LEU A 170 -6.01 -17.25 5.88
C LEU A 170 -5.92 -15.78 6.32
N ALA A 171 -6.36 -15.44 7.53
CA ALA A 171 -6.17 -14.07 8.05
C ALA A 171 -4.70 -13.64 8.08
N ASN A 172 -3.78 -14.58 8.32
CA ASN A 172 -2.34 -14.28 8.28
C ASN A 172 -1.80 -13.98 6.87
N GLU A 173 -2.59 -14.21 5.81
CA GLU A 173 -2.20 -13.75 4.46
C GLU A 173 -2.19 -12.20 4.33
N ALA A 174 -2.84 -11.47 5.25
CA ALA A 174 -2.74 -10.02 5.32
C ALA A 174 -1.56 -9.53 6.18
N SER A 175 -0.89 -10.42 6.91
CA SER A 175 0.28 -10.06 7.72
C SER A 175 1.43 -9.59 6.85
N THR A 176 2.25 -8.70 7.39
CA THR A 176 3.31 -8.01 6.66
C THR A 176 4.71 -8.50 7.08
N PHE A 177 5.71 -7.72 6.76
CA PHE A 177 7.12 -8.03 7.02
C PHE A 177 7.51 -7.80 8.49
N ALA A 178 8.71 -8.25 8.88
CA ALA A 178 9.31 -7.80 10.13
C ALA A 178 9.52 -6.27 10.13
N PRO A 179 9.46 -5.59 11.29
CA PRO A 179 9.70 -4.15 11.38
C PRO A 179 11.01 -3.74 10.71
N GLY A 180 10.95 -2.73 9.84
CA GLY A 180 12.12 -2.12 9.22
C GLY A 180 12.85 -1.17 10.16
N GLU A 181 14.02 -0.66 9.75
CA GLU A 181 14.79 0.32 10.51
C GLU A 181 14.25 1.74 10.25
N ILE A 182 13.82 2.42 11.31
CA ILE A 182 13.38 3.82 11.21
C ILE A 182 14.55 4.70 10.78
N GLY A 183 14.34 5.50 9.74
CA GLY A 183 15.38 6.32 9.16
C GLY A 183 16.16 5.64 8.03
N ASP A 184 15.74 4.47 7.58
CA ASP A 184 16.26 3.86 6.36
C ASP A 184 16.14 4.84 5.18
N GLU A 185 17.29 5.32 4.70
CA GLU A 185 17.36 6.32 3.61
C GLU A 185 16.89 5.74 2.27
N THR A 186 16.88 4.43 2.12
CA THR A 186 16.39 3.76 0.91
C THR A 186 14.86 3.77 0.85
N GLY A 187 14.20 3.85 2.01
CA GLY A 187 12.74 3.72 2.16
C GLY A 187 12.22 2.32 1.83
N ALA A 188 13.10 1.33 1.68
CA ALA A 188 12.70 -0.03 1.31
C ALA A 188 12.25 -0.87 2.51
N GLY A 189 12.82 -0.62 3.69
CA GLY A 189 12.56 -1.43 4.87
C GLY A 189 12.86 -2.92 4.65
N ASN A 190 12.17 -3.78 5.37
CA ASN A 190 12.16 -5.22 5.15
C ASN A 190 11.03 -5.57 4.17
N THR A 191 11.34 -5.61 2.89
CA THR A 191 10.32 -5.84 1.84
C THR A 191 10.90 -6.63 0.67
N CYS A 192 10.03 -7.05 -0.23
CA CYS A 192 10.40 -7.64 -1.51
C CYS A 192 9.49 -7.07 -2.62
N ASN A 193 9.99 -7.09 -3.85
CA ASN A 193 9.23 -6.72 -5.03
C ASN A 193 9.66 -7.61 -6.20
N VAL A 194 8.85 -8.60 -6.58
CA VAL A 194 9.12 -9.53 -7.67
C VAL A 194 7.87 -9.59 -8.54
N LEU A 195 7.97 -9.05 -9.76
CA LEU A 195 6.85 -8.85 -10.68
C LEU A 195 6.19 -10.15 -11.17
N ASP A 196 6.97 -11.20 -11.39
CA ASP A 196 6.50 -12.46 -11.99
C ASP A 196 6.28 -13.55 -10.93
N ASP A 197 6.01 -13.19 -9.67
CA ASP A 197 5.80 -14.13 -8.58
C ASP A 197 4.31 -14.18 -8.20
N GLU A 198 3.55 -15.06 -8.86
CA GLU A 198 2.10 -15.22 -8.64
C GLU A 198 1.74 -15.57 -7.18
N ALA A 199 2.66 -16.15 -6.40
CA ALA A 199 2.44 -16.44 -4.99
C ALA A 199 2.56 -15.19 -4.10
N GLY A 200 3.14 -14.13 -4.65
CA GLY A 200 3.60 -12.98 -3.90
C GLY A 200 4.93 -13.26 -3.19
N CYS A 201 5.89 -12.36 -3.38
CA CYS A 201 7.26 -12.61 -2.89
C CYS A 201 7.37 -12.68 -1.37
N ILE A 202 6.43 -12.15 -0.62
CA ILE A 202 6.38 -12.30 0.84
C ILE A 202 6.19 -13.77 1.24
N ASN A 203 5.39 -14.51 0.47
CA ASN A 203 5.12 -15.93 0.67
C ASN A 203 6.24 -16.81 0.10
N SER A 204 6.61 -16.60 -1.18
CA SER A 204 7.61 -17.42 -1.86
C SER A 204 9.00 -17.34 -1.21
N GLN A 205 9.36 -16.20 -0.61
CA GLN A 205 10.60 -15.99 0.10
C GLN A 205 10.48 -16.19 1.62
N ASN A 206 9.30 -16.55 2.12
CA ASN A 206 9.02 -16.77 3.53
C ASN A 206 9.42 -15.57 4.42
N LEU A 207 9.00 -14.37 4.01
CA LEU A 207 9.31 -13.10 4.67
C LEU A 207 8.16 -12.61 5.57
N ARG A 208 6.97 -13.22 5.48
CA ARG A 208 5.80 -12.86 6.27
C ARG A 208 6.02 -13.15 7.75
N VAL A 209 5.61 -12.23 8.59
CA VAL A 209 5.57 -12.40 10.04
C VAL A 209 4.11 -12.46 10.46
N ASP A 210 3.63 -13.65 10.75
CA ASP A 210 2.23 -13.89 11.12
C ASP A 210 1.87 -13.12 12.40
N ASP A 211 0.75 -12.38 12.37
CA ASP A 211 0.23 -11.62 13.51
C ASP A 211 -0.43 -12.51 14.56
N LEU A 212 -0.94 -13.69 14.13
CA LEU A 212 -1.68 -14.60 14.98
C LEU A 212 -1.11 -16.03 14.93
N SER A 213 -1.04 -16.65 16.09
CA SER A 213 -0.89 -18.11 16.19
C SER A 213 -2.22 -18.81 15.90
N ALA A 214 -2.18 -20.10 15.59
CA ALA A 214 -3.39 -20.90 15.37
C ALA A 214 -4.37 -20.85 16.56
N ALA A 215 -3.86 -20.85 17.80
CA ALA A 215 -4.70 -20.77 19.01
C ALA A 215 -5.39 -19.38 19.15
N GLU A 216 -4.73 -18.30 18.70
CA GLU A 216 -5.32 -16.95 18.71
C GLU A 216 -6.40 -16.83 17.63
N ILE A 217 -6.21 -17.44 16.46
CA ILE A 217 -7.23 -17.52 15.40
C ILE A 217 -8.48 -18.26 15.92
N GLU A 218 -8.30 -19.45 16.52
CA GLU A 218 -9.40 -20.21 17.11
C GLU A 218 -10.13 -19.39 18.18
N ALA A 219 -9.41 -18.67 19.05
CA ALA A 219 -9.99 -17.84 20.07
C ALA A 219 -10.76 -16.63 19.50
N ALA A 220 -10.24 -16.01 18.43
CA ALA A 220 -10.88 -14.90 17.74
C ALA A 220 -12.22 -15.33 17.16
N VAL A 221 -12.27 -16.47 16.45
CA VAL A 221 -13.50 -17.02 15.84
C VAL A 221 -14.50 -17.47 16.91
N ALA A 222 -14.04 -18.15 17.99
CA ALA A 222 -14.90 -18.58 19.08
C ALA A 222 -15.58 -17.40 19.82
N GLY A 223 -14.98 -16.21 19.80
CA GLY A 223 -15.56 -14.97 20.34
C GLY A 223 -16.74 -14.42 19.52
N GLY A 224 -16.95 -14.89 18.32
CA GLY A 224 -18.03 -14.50 17.39
C GLY A 224 -17.76 -13.12 16.72
N ALA A 225 -18.46 -12.90 15.59
CA ALA A 225 -18.46 -11.62 14.87
C ALA A 225 -19.24 -10.55 15.69
N GLY A 226 -18.63 -10.03 16.72
CA GLY A 226 -19.22 -9.04 17.63
C GLY A 226 -18.14 -8.43 18.53
N GLY A 227 -16.90 -8.78 18.29
CA GLY A 227 -15.75 -8.09 18.87
C GLY A 227 -15.73 -6.66 18.37
N ALA A 228 -15.56 -5.72 19.28
CA ALA A 228 -15.55 -4.30 19.03
C ALA A 228 -14.83 -3.95 17.73
N ALA A 229 -15.51 -3.18 16.87
CA ALA A 229 -14.83 -2.43 15.83
C ALA A 229 -13.54 -1.87 16.42
N VAL A 230 -12.39 -2.20 15.82
CA VAL A 230 -11.11 -1.68 16.31
C VAL A 230 -11.24 -0.17 16.38
N ASP A 231 -11.25 0.36 17.62
CA ASP A 231 -11.47 1.77 17.87
C ASP A 231 -10.47 2.58 17.03
N ASN A 232 -10.99 3.31 16.05
CA ASN A 232 -10.28 4.18 15.11
C ASN A 232 -9.54 5.35 15.81
N ALA A 233 -9.49 5.30 17.15
CA ALA A 233 -8.97 6.39 17.98
C ALA A 233 -7.43 6.41 18.11
N ALA A 234 -6.72 5.34 17.79
CA ALA A 234 -5.28 5.26 18.04
C ALA A 234 -4.40 5.92 16.94
N ALA A 235 -4.93 6.12 15.73
CA ALA A 235 -4.16 6.74 14.64
C ALA A 235 -4.24 8.28 14.56
N ALA A 236 -5.07 8.92 15.41
CA ALA A 236 -5.25 10.38 15.40
C ALA A 236 -4.38 11.14 16.44
N GLY A 237 -3.47 10.49 17.07
CA GLY A 237 -2.73 11.05 18.22
C GLY A 237 -1.24 11.23 18.02
N ASN A 238 -0.79 12.15 17.19
CA ASN A 238 0.33 13.05 17.52
C ASN A 238 0.62 14.11 16.46
N ALA A 239 -0.34 15.00 16.22
CA ALA A 239 -0.02 16.34 15.72
C ALA A 239 -0.17 17.32 16.90
N THR A 240 0.83 17.36 17.78
CA THR A 240 0.92 18.43 18.78
C THR A 240 1.22 19.73 18.03
N ALA A 241 0.17 20.46 17.70
CA ALA A 241 0.27 21.84 17.28
C ALA A 241 0.77 22.66 18.46
N VAL A 242 2.03 23.02 18.45
CA VAL A 242 2.56 24.12 19.25
C VAL A 242 2.02 25.41 18.63
N ALA A 243 1.03 26.01 19.27
CA ALA A 243 0.56 27.34 18.93
C ALA A 243 1.63 28.39 19.29
N PRO A 244 2.06 29.26 18.39
CA PRO A 244 2.78 30.47 18.77
C PRO A 244 1.78 31.59 19.07
N GLU A 245 1.95 32.18 20.22
CA GLU A 245 1.27 33.42 20.63
C GLU A 245 1.44 34.54 19.59
N ALA A 246 0.33 35.22 19.35
CA ALA A 246 0.25 36.37 18.47
C ALA A 246 0.92 37.59 19.09
N LYS A 247 1.84 38.19 18.32
CA LYS A 247 2.00 39.69 18.28
C LYS A 247 2.90 40.11 17.09
N GLY A 248 2.37 40.97 16.24
CA GLY A 248 3.20 41.84 15.38
C GLY A 248 2.75 41.95 13.93
N LYS A 249 2.11 43.04 13.61
CA LYS A 249 1.73 43.51 12.27
C LYS A 249 2.94 43.70 11.35
N GLY A 250 2.87 43.15 10.11
CA GLY A 250 3.86 43.48 9.07
C GLY A 250 3.37 42.97 7.69
N LYS A 251 3.34 43.91 6.77
CA LYS A 251 2.75 43.88 5.43
C LYS A 251 3.25 42.78 4.50
N ALA A 252 2.33 42.35 3.65
CA ALA A 252 2.47 41.42 2.55
C ALA A 252 3.61 41.76 1.56
N LYS A 253 4.30 40.68 1.09
CA LYS A 253 4.82 40.60 -0.28
C LYS A 253 4.69 39.16 -0.75
N ALA A 254 3.95 39.00 -1.83
CA ALA A 254 3.79 37.73 -2.53
C ALA A 254 5.13 37.27 -3.09
N ASN A 255 5.48 36.02 -2.83
CA ASN A 255 6.54 35.34 -3.56
C ASN A 255 6.02 34.01 -4.11
N LYS A 256 5.95 33.94 -5.43
CA LYS A 256 5.61 32.79 -6.21
C LYS A 256 6.80 31.82 -6.18
N GLY A 257 6.77 30.83 -5.30
CA GLY A 257 7.71 29.71 -5.29
C GLY A 257 7.02 28.47 -5.87
N LYS A 258 7.54 28.02 -6.99
CA LYS A 258 7.08 26.84 -7.72
C LYS A 258 7.37 25.57 -6.92
N ASN A 259 6.34 24.84 -6.55
CA ASN A 259 6.47 23.43 -6.15
C ASN A 259 6.58 22.58 -7.43
N ALA A 260 7.75 22.06 -7.65
CA ALA A 260 8.04 21.05 -8.69
C ALA A 260 8.92 19.97 -8.06
N VAL A 261 8.35 19.06 -7.32
CA VAL A 261 9.01 17.80 -6.90
C VAL A 261 7.91 16.76 -6.59
N ALA A 262 7.21 16.25 -7.61
CA ALA A 262 6.32 15.09 -7.44
C ALA A 262 6.12 14.26 -8.72
N ALA A 263 6.89 14.50 -9.78
CA ALA A 263 6.60 13.90 -11.08
C ALA A 263 7.50 12.72 -11.47
N ASP A 264 8.43 12.26 -10.62
CA ASP A 264 9.47 11.31 -11.06
C ASP A 264 9.30 9.88 -10.51
N ALA A 265 8.47 9.69 -9.47
CA ALA A 265 8.20 8.35 -8.94
C ALA A 265 7.10 7.60 -9.74
N SER A 266 6.17 8.33 -10.35
CA SER A 266 5.07 7.77 -11.13
C SER A 266 5.50 7.17 -12.48
N ALA A 267 6.58 7.68 -13.09
CA ALA A 267 7.03 7.21 -14.40
C ALA A 267 7.62 5.79 -14.36
N ASP A 268 8.22 5.39 -13.24
CA ASP A 268 8.85 4.06 -13.12
C ASP A 268 7.79 2.98 -12.81
N ALA A 269 6.81 3.31 -11.96
CA ALA A 269 5.67 2.43 -11.70
C ALA A 269 4.83 2.19 -12.96
N LEU A 270 4.57 3.23 -13.76
CA LEU A 270 3.86 3.12 -15.03
C LEU A 270 4.61 2.28 -16.08
N GLN A 271 5.94 2.37 -16.16
CA GLN A 271 6.71 1.53 -17.06
C GLN A 271 6.64 0.05 -16.67
N GLN A 272 6.60 -0.25 -15.39
CA GLN A 272 6.47 -1.61 -14.88
C GLN A 272 5.07 -2.17 -15.15
N ILE A 273 4.01 -1.39 -14.92
CA ILE A 273 2.62 -1.79 -15.19
C ILE A 273 2.35 -1.95 -16.69
N GLN A 274 2.89 -1.06 -17.53
CA GLN A 274 2.75 -1.19 -19.00
C GLN A 274 3.47 -2.42 -19.56
N ALA A 275 4.54 -2.88 -18.93
CA ALA A 275 5.21 -4.12 -19.34
C ALA A 275 4.34 -5.36 -19.07
N ILE A 276 3.49 -5.34 -18.04
CA ILE A 276 2.56 -6.42 -17.72
C ILE A 276 1.38 -6.45 -18.70
N ALA A 277 0.83 -5.29 -19.06
CA ALA A 277 -0.31 -5.19 -19.97
C ALA A 277 0.00 -5.58 -21.43
N CYS A 278 1.27 -5.57 -21.83
CA CYS A 278 1.71 -5.99 -23.16
C CYS A 278 2.10 -7.48 -23.26
N ALA A 279 2.15 -8.20 -22.14
CA ALA A 279 2.52 -9.62 -22.08
C ALA A 279 1.31 -10.56 -21.93
N ALA A 280 0.09 -10.01 -21.78
CA ALA A 280 -1.19 -10.73 -21.81
C ALA A 280 -1.91 -10.52 -23.15
#